data_cb6a9d11863f4448ec9a0143908b6a6b
#
_entry.id   cb6a9d11863f4448ec9a0143908b6a6b
#
_cell.length_a   1.000
_cell.length_b   1.000
_cell.length_c   1.000
_cell.angle_alpha   90.00
_cell.angle_beta   90.00
_cell.angle_gamma   90.00
#
_symmetry.space_group_name_H-M   'P 1'
#
loop_
_entity.id
_entity.type
_entity.pdbx_description
1 polymer ?
#
loop_
_entity_poly.entity_id
_entity_poly.type
_entity_poly.pdbx_seq_one_letter_code
_entity_poly.pdbx_strand_id
1 'polypeptide(L)'
;MTNLEQAKEICIRRLLVPFEGTGPMTPDGRFMPYVAPATGAEPITIAWGMTFHADGTKVKLGEIWDYDYAVKTKAIVLNKFLNALIGLSPSLLKANPNQIAALLSFIYNLGIGSYKISTLRKKINKEEFYEASLEFAKWNKANGKVMRGLTRRREAEANLLLEGI
;
A
#
# COMPACT_ATOMS: atom_id res chain seq x y z
N MET A 1 -18.93 -0.64 -8.54
CA MET A 1 -17.49 -0.60 -8.16
C MET A 1 -16.72 -1.48 -9.12
N THR A 2 -15.71 -0.93 -9.78
CA THR A 2 -14.85 -1.70 -10.68
C THR A 2 -13.88 -2.58 -9.90
N ASN A 3 -13.28 -3.61 -10.55
CA ASN A 3 -12.25 -4.44 -9.92
C ASN A 3 -11.07 -3.60 -9.40
N LEU A 4 -10.71 -2.52 -10.09
CA LEU A 4 -9.61 -1.65 -9.69
C LEU A 4 -9.95 -0.80 -8.45
N GLU A 5 -11.18 -0.33 -8.34
CA GLU A 5 -11.66 0.38 -7.14
C GLU A 5 -11.73 -0.57 -5.93
N GLN A 6 -12.26 -1.77 -6.14
CA GLN A 6 -12.29 -2.81 -5.11
C GLN A 6 -10.88 -3.21 -4.66
N ALA A 7 -9.94 -3.33 -5.59
CA ALA A 7 -8.55 -3.64 -5.27
C ALA A 7 -7.89 -2.56 -4.38
N LYS A 8 -8.15 -1.28 -4.65
CA LYS A 8 -7.67 -0.18 -3.78
C LYS A 8 -8.24 -0.28 -2.37
N GLU A 9 -9.53 -0.53 -2.25
CA GLU A 9 -10.18 -0.67 -0.94
C GLU A 9 -9.64 -1.87 -0.15
N ILE A 10 -9.50 -3.02 -0.79
CA ILE A 10 -8.89 -4.23 -0.19
C ILE A 10 -7.45 -3.93 0.25
N CYS A 11 -6.65 -3.31 -0.61
CA CYS A 11 -5.27 -2.92 -0.30
C CYS A 11 -5.22 -2.05 0.96
N ILE A 12 -6.04 -1.00 1.03
CA ILE A 12 -6.08 -0.09 2.18
C ILE A 12 -6.46 -0.86 3.44
N ARG A 13 -7.61 -1.54 3.45
CA ARG A 13 -8.17 -2.16 4.66
C ARG A 13 -7.37 -3.36 5.16
N ARG A 14 -6.89 -4.21 4.26
CA ARG A 14 -6.24 -5.47 4.62
C ARG A 14 -4.72 -5.40 4.73
N LEU A 15 -4.08 -4.44 4.05
CA LEU A 15 -2.62 -4.35 3.97
C LEU A 15 -2.05 -3.02 4.46
N LEU A 16 -2.59 -1.86 4.05
CA LEU A 16 -1.99 -0.61 4.49
C LEU A 16 -2.36 -0.26 5.93
N VAL A 17 -3.63 -0.35 6.30
CA VAL A 17 -4.09 -0.05 7.67
C VAL A 17 -3.34 -0.88 8.73
N PRO A 18 -3.20 -2.22 8.59
CA PRO A 18 -2.51 -3.03 9.58
C PRO A 18 -1.00 -2.77 9.68
N PHE A 19 -0.36 -2.31 8.61
CA PHE A 19 1.11 -2.23 8.55
C PHE A 19 1.69 -0.81 8.58
N GLU A 20 0.93 0.23 8.21
CA GLU A 20 1.45 1.61 8.13
C GLU A 20 1.31 2.41 9.45
N GLY A 21 0.51 1.93 10.39
CA GLY A 21 0.22 2.67 11.62
C GLY A 21 -0.72 3.87 11.40
N THR A 22 -1.38 4.30 12.46
CA THR A 22 -2.40 5.35 12.42
C THR A 22 -1.85 6.74 12.75
N GLY A 23 -0.72 6.81 13.48
CA GLY A 23 -0.34 8.02 14.20
C GLY A 23 -1.27 8.33 15.37
N PRO A 24 -1.25 9.56 15.91
CA PRO A 24 -2.13 9.99 16.98
C PRO A 24 -3.59 9.99 16.56
N MET A 25 -4.47 9.68 17.53
CA MET A 25 -5.91 9.67 17.33
C MET A 25 -6.63 10.41 18.46
N THR A 26 -7.78 10.99 18.14
CA THR A 26 -8.68 11.55 19.14
C THR A 26 -9.32 10.41 19.97
N PRO A 27 -9.89 10.70 21.17
CA PRO A 27 -10.59 9.70 21.97
C PRO A 27 -11.77 9.01 21.23
N ASP A 28 -12.41 9.70 20.28
CA ASP A 28 -13.51 9.18 19.46
C ASP A 28 -13.03 8.49 18.16
N GLY A 29 -11.71 8.26 18.01
CA GLY A 29 -11.16 7.44 16.94
C GLY A 29 -10.93 8.15 15.60
N ARG A 30 -10.84 9.48 15.60
CA ARG A 30 -10.45 10.26 14.42
C ARG A 30 -8.94 10.51 14.38
N PHE A 31 -8.39 10.69 13.18
CA PHE A 31 -6.96 10.90 13.00
C PHE A 31 -6.55 12.34 13.31
N MET A 32 -5.40 12.49 13.96
CA MET A 32 -4.76 13.76 14.26
C MET A 32 -3.43 13.87 13.51
N PRO A 33 -3.07 15.06 13.01
CA PRO A 33 -1.78 15.27 12.37
C PRO A 33 -0.65 15.30 13.41
N TYR A 34 0.54 14.93 12.97
CA TYR A 34 1.74 14.96 13.78
C TYR A 34 2.98 15.31 12.94
N VAL A 35 3.99 15.80 13.62
CA VAL A 35 5.31 16.04 13.04
C VAL A 35 6.10 14.73 13.11
N ALA A 36 6.72 14.33 12.00
CA ALA A 36 7.55 13.13 12.00
C ALA A 36 8.74 13.28 12.98
N PRO A 37 8.94 12.34 13.93
CA PRO A 37 9.98 12.46 14.95
C PRO A 37 11.39 12.66 14.39
N ALA A 38 11.68 12.08 13.23
CA ALA A 38 12.98 12.13 12.59
C ALA A 38 13.37 13.52 12.08
N THR A 39 12.40 14.37 11.76
CA THR A 39 12.64 15.69 11.17
C THR A 39 12.36 16.85 12.14
N GLY A 40 11.52 16.63 13.16
CA GLY A 40 11.07 17.67 14.10
C GLY A 40 10.29 18.83 13.46
N ALA A 41 10.01 18.75 12.17
CA ALA A 41 9.36 19.74 11.35
C ALA A 41 8.50 19.09 10.25
N GLU A 42 8.38 19.71 9.09
CA GLU A 42 7.68 19.14 7.93
C GLU A 42 8.35 17.84 7.43
N PRO A 43 7.58 16.91 6.81
CA PRO A 43 6.16 17.09 6.52
C PRO A 43 5.25 16.78 7.70
N ILE A 44 4.15 17.53 7.82
CA ILE A 44 3.05 17.18 8.72
C ILE A 44 2.37 15.93 8.15
N THR A 45 2.22 14.93 8.99
CA THR A 45 1.74 13.60 8.60
C THR A 45 0.43 13.28 9.34
N ILE A 46 -0.49 12.59 8.67
CA ILE A 46 -1.76 12.14 9.24
C ILE A 46 -2.11 10.77 8.70
N ALA A 47 -2.89 10.00 9.40
CA ALA A 47 -3.47 8.72 8.98
C ALA A 47 -2.60 7.93 7.98
N TRP A 48 -2.01 6.84 8.38
CA TRP A 48 -1.24 5.92 7.53
C TRP A 48 -0.17 6.61 6.65
N GLY A 49 0.49 7.66 7.17
CA GLY A 49 1.61 8.31 6.52
C GLY A 49 1.26 9.31 5.42
N MET A 50 0.03 9.83 5.36
CA MET A 50 -0.36 10.83 4.38
C MET A 50 0.12 12.22 4.78
N THR A 51 0.60 12.99 3.80
CA THR A 51 1.09 14.36 3.97
C THR A 51 0.34 15.38 3.11
N PHE A 52 -0.56 14.89 2.25
CA PHE A 52 -1.38 15.70 1.35
C PHE A 52 -2.83 15.24 1.34
N HIS A 53 -3.72 16.19 1.11
CA HIS A 53 -5.11 15.94 0.74
C HIS A 53 -5.23 15.40 -0.69
N ALA A 54 -6.43 14.95 -1.06
CA ALA A 54 -6.73 14.47 -2.40
C ALA A 54 -6.53 15.54 -3.50
N ASP A 55 -6.73 16.82 -3.15
CA ASP A 55 -6.54 17.96 -4.05
C ASP A 55 -5.08 18.43 -4.17
N GLY A 56 -4.14 17.76 -3.48
CA GLY A 56 -2.72 18.08 -3.47
C GLY A 56 -2.31 19.16 -2.47
N THR A 57 -3.23 19.68 -1.67
CA THR A 57 -2.87 20.60 -0.59
C THR A 57 -2.20 19.86 0.57
N LYS A 58 -1.26 20.52 1.25
CA LYS A 58 -0.54 19.90 2.38
C LYS A 58 -1.43 19.76 3.61
N VAL A 59 -1.26 18.68 4.33
CA VAL A 59 -1.83 18.50 5.67
C VAL A 59 -1.27 19.55 6.62
N LYS A 60 -2.12 20.10 7.51
CA LYS A 60 -1.76 21.11 8.50
C LYS A 60 -2.04 20.61 9.92
N LEU A 61 -1.28 21.12 10.88
CA LEU A 61 -1.59 20.93 12.30
C LEU A 61 -2.98 21.49 12.63
N GLY A 62 -3.72 20.80 13.50
CA GLY A 62 -5.08 21.20 13.91
C GLY A 62 -6.20 20.57 13.07
N GLU A 63 -5.89 19.93 11.95
CA GLU A 63 -6.88 19.17 11.18
C GLU A 63 -7.31 17.91 11.93
N ILE A 64 -8.54 17.44 11.66
CA ILE A 64 -9.06 16.16 12.16
C ILE A 64 -9.68 15.45 10.98
N TRP A 65 -9.25 14.20 10.73
CA TRP A 65 -9.80 13.37 9.67
C TRP A 65 -10.58 12.20 10.26
N ASP A 66 -11.80 11.98 9.75
CA ASP A 66 -12.49 10.74 10.02
C ASP A 66 -11.95 9.58 9.16
N TYR A 67 -12.36 8.36 9.50
CA TYR A 67 -11.90 7.15 8.83
C TYR A 67 -12.27 7.14 7.33
N ASP A 68 -13.50 7.53 6.99
CA ASP A 68 -13.98 7.50 5.62
C ASP A 68 -13.25 8.52 4.74
N TYR A 69 -13.01 9.72 5.25
CA TYR A 69 -12.21 10.72 4.55
C TYR A 69 -10.78 10.23 4.32
N ALA A 70 -10.17 9.62 5.32
CA ALA A 70 -8.82 9.08 5.22
C ALA A 70 -8.73 7.94 4.19
N VAL A 71 -9.71 7.02 4.16
CA VAL A 71 -9.77 5.93 3.17
C VAL A 71 -9.96 6.48 1.75
N LYS A 72 -10.88 7.42 1.56
CA LYS A 72 -11.09 8.05 0.24
C LYS A 72 -9.84 8.79 -0.26
N THR A 73 -9.19 9.55 0.61
CA THR A 73 -7.96 10.26 0.29
C THR A 73 -6.84 9.28 -0.07
N LYS A 74 -6.68 8.21 0.70
CA LYS A 74 -5.69 7.16 0.42
C LYS A 74 -5.95 6.46 -0.92
N ALA A 75 -7.21 6.19 -1.26
CA ALA A 75 -7.58 5.58 -2.53
C ALA A 75 -7.17 6.46 -3.73
N ILE A 76 -7.28 7.79 -3.60
CA ILE A 76 -6.82 8.72 -4.64
C ILE A 76 -5.28 8.70 -4.73
N VAL A 77 -4.57 8.71 -3.61
CA VAL A 77 -3.10 8.59 -3.59
C VAL A 77 -2.64 7.30 -4.26
N LEU A 78 -3.38 6.20 -4.09
CA LEU A 78 -3.04 4.92 -4.71
C LEU A 78 -3.21 4.89 -6.24
N ASN A 79 -3.94 5.81 -6.84
CA ASN A 79 -4.17 5.80 -8.29
C ASN A 79 -2.86 5.85 -9.10
N LYS A 80 -1.88 6.66 -8.68
CA LYS A 80 -0.58 6.73 -9.35
C LYS A 80 0.18 5.40 -9.31
N PHE A 81 0.12 4.70 -8.18
CA PHE A 81 0.75 3.39 -8.02
C PHE A 81 0.03 2.32 -8.84
N LEU A 82 -1.30 2.35 -8.83
CA LEU A 82 -2.13 1.43 -9.61
C LEU A 82 -1.88 1.60 -11.12
N ASN A 83 -1.84 2.83 -11.61
CA ASN A 83 -1.56 3.11 -13.03
C ASN A 83 -0.16 2.62 -13.43
N ALA A 84 0.85 2.83 -12.58
CA ALA A 84 2.20 2.33 -12.81
C ALA A 84 2.26 0.78 -12.78
N LEU A 85 1.54 0.14 -11.85
CA LEU A 85 1.43 -1.32 -11.76
C LEU A 85 0.83 -1.91 -13.03
N ILE A 86 -0.31 -1.39 -13.48
CA ILE A 86 -1.00 -1.84 -14.70
C ILE A 86 -0.12 -1.60 -15.93
N GLY A 87 0.59 -0.47 -15.99
CA GLY A 87 1.54 -0.20 -17.08
C GLY A 87 2.67 -1.23 -17.18
N LEU A 88 3.14 -1.77 -16.05
CA LEU A 88 4.17 -2.82 -16.02
C LEU A 88 3.63 -4.24 -16.15
N SER A 89 2.36 -4.45 -15.83
CA SER A 89 1.69 -5.75 -15.84
C SER A 89 0.25 -5.64 -16.33
N PRO A 90 0.03 -5.41 -17.65
CA PRO A 90 -1.31 -5.21 -18.21
C PRO A 90 -2.25 -6.40 -18.02
N SER A 91 -1.74 -7.62 -17.86
CA SER A 91 -2.53 -8.83 -17.58
C SER A 91 -3.40 -8.68 -16.33
N LEU A 92 -2.99 -7.83 -15.38
CA LEU A 92 -3.73 -7.57 -14.15
C LEU A 92 -5.11 -6.90 -14.38
N LEU A 93 -5.38 -6.35 -15.55
CA LEU A 93 -6.73 -5.88 -15.89
C LEU A 93 -7.78 -7.00 -15.88
N LYS A 94 -7.35 -8.26 -16.05
CA LYS A 94 -8.18 -9.46 -15.98
C LYS A 94 -8.10 -10.19 -14.63
N ALA A 95 -7.20 -9.73 -13.74
CA ALA A 95 -6.98 -10.36 -12.44
C ALA A 95 -8.14 -10.04 -11.47
N ASN A 96 -8.27 -10.87 -10.44
CA ASN A 96 -9.20 -10.56 -9.36
C ASN A 96 -8.68 -9.40 -8.48
N PRO A 97 -9.57 -8.70 -7.74
CA PRO A 97 -9.17 -7.55 -6.93
C PRO A 97 -8.12 -7.85 -5.86
N ASN A 98 -8.10 -9.07 -5.31
CA ASN A 98 -7.13 -9.47 -4.29
C ASN A 98 -5.70 -9.53 -4.85
N GLN A 99 -5.55 -10.05 -6.08
CA GLN A 99 -4.27 -10.11 -6.77
C GLN A 99 -3.69 -8.72 -7.02
N ILE A 100 -4.54 -7.81 -7.50
CA ILE A 100 -4.15 -6.41 -7.72
C ILE A 100 -3.80 -5.73 -6.40
N ALA A 101 -4.60 -5.93 -5.35
CA ALA A 101 -4.39 -5.35 -4.03
C ALA A 101 -3.06 -5.77 -3.40
N ALA A 102 -2.70 -7.06 -3.50
CA ALA A 102 -1.43 -7.58 -2.99
C ALA A 102 -0.23 -6.88 -3.63
N LEU A 103 -0.24 -6.74 -4.95
CA LEU A 103 0.82 -6.08 -5.70
C LEU A 103 0.85 -4.58 -5.49
N LEU A 104 -0.31 -3.95 -5.34
CA LEU A 104 -0.43 -2.53 -5.03
C LEU A 104 0.21 -2.20 -3.67
N SER A 105 0.01 -3.06 -2.65
CA SER A 105 0.68 -2.92 -1.35
C SER A 105 2.20 -3.07 -1.48
N PHE A 106 2.67 -4.04 -2.25
CA PHE A 106 4.08 -4.27 -2.51
C PHE A 106 4.76 -3.02 -3.10
N ILE A 107 4.20 -2.46 -4.18
CA ILE A 107 4.79 -1.28 -4.82
C ILE A 107 4.62 -0.01 -4.00
N TYR A 108 3.57 0.10 -3.20
CA TYR A 108 3.40 1.21 -2.26
C TYR A 108 4.51 1.21 -1.20
N ASN A 109 4.89 0.04 -0.69
CA ASN A 109 5.93 -0.10 0.33
C ASN A 109 7.36 0.00 -0.23
N LEU A 110 7.64 -0.65 -1.35
CA LEU A 110 8.99 -0.82 -1.89
C LEU A 110 9.30 0.04 -3.12
N GLY A 111 8.31 0.70 -3.66
CA GLY A 111 8.41 1.50 -4.88
C GLY A 111 8.25 0.69 -6.17
N ILE A 112 7.82 1.38 -7.22
CA ILE A 112 7.61 0.80 -8.54
C ILE A 112 8.92 0.29 -9.18
N GLY A 113 10.04 0.92 -8.86
CA GLY A 113 11.37 0.51 -9.35
C GLY A 113 11.75 -0.90 -8.89
N SER A 114 11.48 -1.24 -7.63
CA SER A 114 11.69 -2.59 -7.09
C SER A 114 10.85 -3.63 -7.83
N TYR A 115 9.58 -3.34 -8.06
CA TYR A 115 8.70 -4.23 -8.83
C TYR A 115 9.19 -4.39 -10.27
N LYS A 116 9.58 -3.30 -10.93
CA LYS A 116 10.04 -3.28 -12.32
C LYS A 116 11.17 -4.28 -12.60
N ILE A 117 12.12 -4.42 -11.67
CA ILE A 117 13.30 -5.30 -11.82
C ILE A 117 13.09 -6.69 -11.21
N SER A 118 11.97 -6.96 -10.52
CA SER A 118 11.75 -8.16 -9.74
C SER A 118 11.42 -9.39 -10.58
N THR A 119 11.77 -10.56 -10.05
CA THR A 119 11.25 -11.84 -10.56
C THR A 119 9.75 -11.97 -10.30
N LEU A 120 9.23 -11.36 -9.23
CA LEU A 120 7.80 -11.26 -8.96
C LEU A 120 7.03 -10.74 -10.18
N ARG A 121 7.44 -9.60 -10.75
CA ARG A 121 6.82 -9.06 -11.96
C ARG A 121 6.86 -10.04 -13.13
N LYS A 122 8.00 -10.71 -13.34
CA LYS A 122 8.15 -11.67 -14.45
C LYS A 122 7.14 -12.82 -14.32
N LYS A 123 6.90 -13.28 -13.09
CA LYS A 123 5.93 -14.34 -12.79
C LYS A 123 4.49 -13.85 -12.98
N ILE A 124 4.17 -12.64 -12.49
CA ILE A 124 2.85 -12.02 -12.70
C ILE A 124 2.53 -11.87 -14.19
N ASN A 125 3.48 -11.40 -15.00
CA ASN A 125 3.26 -11.22 -16.44
C ASN A 125 3.08 -12.53 -17.22
N LYS A 126 3.44 -13.66 -16.63
CA LYS A 126 3.17 -15.00 -17.14
C LYS A 126 1.93 -15.65 -16.51
N GLU A 127 1.24 -14.92 -15.61
CA GLU A 127 0.10 -15.44 -14.84
C GLU A 127 0.46 -16.65 -13.95
N GLU A 128 1.74 -16.82 -13.61
CA GLU A 128 2.27 -17.84 -12.70
C GLU A 128 2.10 -17.37 -11.24
N PHE A 129 0.83 -17.28 -10.76
CA PHE A 129 0.52 -16.62 -9.49
C PHE A 129 1.04 -17.39 -8.27
N TYR A 130 1.07 -18.72 -8.30
CA TYR A 130 1.64 -19.49 -7.20
C TYR A 130 3.15 -19.22 -7.05
N GLU A 131 3.89 -19.32 -8.14
CA GLU A 131 5.32 -19.01 -8.16
C GLU A 131 5.61 -17.55 -7.81
N ALA A 132 4.73 -16.63 -8.25
CA ALA A 132 4.81 -15.23 -7.88
C ALA A 132 4.66 -15.04 -6.36
N SER A 133 3.77 -15.78 -5.71
CA SER A 133 3.57 -15.67 -4.26
C SER A 133 4.84 -16.00 -3.46
N LEU A 134 5.66 -16.92 -3.94
CA LEU A 134 6.92 -17.30 -3.30
C LEU A 134 8.00 -16.19 -3.41
N GLU A 135 7.87 -15.30 -4.37
CA GLU A 135 8.85 -14.23 -4.58
C GLU A 135 8.74 -13.10 -3.53
N PHE A 136 7.57 -12.91 -2.90
CA PHE A 136 7.39 -11.86 -1.88
C PHE A 136 8.38 -11.99 -0.71
N ALA A 137 8.63 -13.21 -0.25
CA ALA A 137 9.49 -13.46 0.91
C ALA A 137 10.93 -12.93 0.75
N LYS A 138 11.41 -12.75 -0.47
CA LYS A 138 12.75 -12.22 -0.76
C LYS A 138 12.88 -10.72 -0.41
N TRP A 139 11.76 -10.02 -0.19
CA TRP A 139 11.69 -8.58 0.02
C TRP A 139 11.40 -8.20 1.48
N ASN A 140 12.09 -8.83 2.41
CA ASN A 140 11.88 -8.67 3.86
C ASN A 140 13.05 -8.03 4.61
N LYS A 141 13.97 -7.39 3.88
CA LYS A 141 15.16 -6.78 4.46
C LYS A 141 15.13 -5.26 4.42
N ALA A 142 15.68 -4.63 5.46
CA ALA A 142 16.03 -3.21 5.47
C ALA A 142 17.47 -3.09 5.97
N ASN A 143 18.29 -2.27 5.29
CA ASN A 143 19.73 -2.13 5.58
C ASN A 143 20.47 -3.49 5.67
N GLY A 144 20.12 -4.43 4.79
CA GLY A 144 20.72 -5.77 4.73
C GLY A 144 20.27 -6.75 5.82
N LYS A 145 19.38 -6.34 6.74
CA LYS A 145 18.87 -7.17 7.85
C LYS A 145 17.41 -7.55 7.61
N VAL A 146 17.08 -8.81 7.93
CA VAL A 146 15.69 -9.28 7.93
C VAL A 146 14.90 -8.55 9.00
N MET A 147 13.76 -7.97 8.61
CA MET A 147 12.85 -7.25 9.50
C MET A 147 11.56 -8.06 9.68
N ARG A 148 11.21 -8.34 10.94
CA ARG A 148 10.01 -9.12 11.27
C ARG A 148 8.72 -8.49 10.71
N GLY A 149 8.60 -7.17 10.78
CA GLY A 149 7.45 -6.44 10.23
C GLY A 149 7.34 -6.60 8.72
N LEU A 150 8.47 -6.53 7.99
CA LEU A 150 8.50 -6.76 6.54
C LEU A 150 8.17 -8.21 6.18
N THR A 151 8.67 -9.18 6.94
CA THR A 151 8.32 -10.60 6.75
C THR A 151 6.81 -10.81 6.85
N ARG A 152 6.19 -10.33 7.93
CA ARG A 152 4.73 -10.43 8.12
C ARG A 152 3.93 -9.75 7.01
N ARG A 153 4.40 -8.59 6.53
CA ARG A 153 3.75 -7.88 5.42
C ARG A 153 3.84 -8.67 4.12
N ARG A 154 5.01 -9.20 3.79
CA ARG A 154 5.21 -10.04 2.59
C ARG A 154 4.37 -11.32 2.63
N GLU A 155 4.24 -11.95 3.79
CA GLU A 155 3.35 -13.11 3.99
C GLU A 155 1.88 -12.75 3.75
N ALA A 156 1.42 -11.62 4.29
CA ALA A 156 0.04 -11.15 4.08
C ALA A 156 -0.24 -10.85 2.60
N GLU A 157 0.71 -10.22 1.90
CA GLU A 157 0.60 -9.94 0.46
C GLU A 157 0.59 -11.24 -0.37
N ALA A 158 1.48 -12.18 -0.06
CA ALA A 158 1.53 -13.49 -0.75
C ALA A 158 0.24 -14.28 -0.59
N ASN A 159 -0.30 -14.32 0.63
CA ASN A 159 -1.57 -14.99 0.91
C ASN A 159 -2.74 -14.36 0.16
N LEU A 160 -2.79 -13.02 0.16
CA LEU A 160 -3.83 -12.29 -0.55
C LEU A 160 -3.76 -12.52 -2.08
N LEU A 161 -2.56 -12.61 -2.64
CA LEU A 161 -2.37 -12.91 -4.07
C LEU A 161 -3.03 -14.24 -4.48
N LEU A 162 -3.02 -15.24 -3.59
CA LEU A 162 -3.57 -16.58 -3.85
C LEU A 162 -5.06 -16.71 -3.52
N GLU A 163 -5.68 -15.71 -2.87
CA GLU A 163 -7.10 -15.76 -2.56
C GLU A 163 -7.96 -15.65 -3.83
N GLY A 164 -8.84 -16.62 -4.01
CA GLY A 164 -9.77 -16.65 -5.15
C GLY A 164 -9.20 -17.21 -6.45
N ILE A 165 -8.09 -17.94 -6.32
CA ILE A 165 -7.54 -18.74 -7.43
C ILE A 165 -8.18 -20.14 -7.40
#